data_6698bf42a7c00355b408ae88344aa1f7
#
_entry.id   6698bf42a7c00355b408ae88344aa1f7
#
_cell.length_a   1.000
_cell.length_b   1.000
_cell.length_c   1.000
_cell.angle_alpha   90.00
_cell.angle_beta   90.00
_cell.angle_gamma   90.00
#
_symmetry.space_group_name_H-M   'P 1'
#
loop_
_entity.id
_entity.type
_entity.pdbx_description
1 polymer ?
#
loop_
_entity_poly.entity_id
_entity_poly.type
_entity_poly.pdbx_seq_one_letter_code
_entity_poly.pdbx_strand_id
1 'polypeptide(L)'
;MYLDENFMPSNQRRAVYALRTPPERDESLGAWHVRLEFPDTPGVLAFETYATDLDLSQIRFVRFRKYYYENGQLLRETYFNAQGEELLGGCVYFENGQIQQKVTPLPNGRDSISETYHKNGQLMSRTLYHGDEMADGEHVSYGANGAVSNRSYRRNGQMDGVQESFYADGKLFQRGQFVDGTREGEFVTYAEDGKVLAKTVWVHGQPDGWSFESHGNGVMSNKTLYQKGAVLSLQTWAPNGRPVFAWQKDAQGRDHGDTTDWHANGVRASVTPFVEGQRHGLLRTWHSDGSPRQIVPYEHGKKHGIERQWDKDGKLVLEQAWHDGQPVAAQ
;
A
#
# COMPACT_ATOMS: atom_id res chain seq x y z
N MET A 1 -29.74 -36.66 -0.46
CA MET A 1 -28.97 -36.45 0.79
C MET A 1 -28.40 -35.05 0.76
N TYR A 2 -28.43 -34.33 1.86
CA TYR A 2 -27.84 -33.00 2.02
C TYR A 2 -26.54 -33.09 2.82
N LEU A 3 -25.51 -32.36 2.42
CA LEU A 3 -24.17 -32.38 3.01
C LEU A 3 -23.70 -30.95 3.32
N ASP A 4 -22.96 -30.76 4.40
CA ASP A 4 -22.29 -29.52 4.73
C ASP A 4 -20.98 -29.33 3.96
N GLU A 5 -20.21 -28.28 4.28
CA GLU A 5 -18.92 -27.97 3.66
C GLU A 5 -17.84 -29.04 3.84
N ASN A 6 -17.96 -29.86 4.89
CA ASN A 6 -17.07 -30.99 5.18
C ASN A 6 -17.61 -32.32 4.65
N PHE A 7 -18.62 -32.28 3.77
CA PHE A 7 -19.32 -33.45 3.21
C PHE A 7 -20.04 -34.31 4.25
N MET A 8 -20.33 -33.78 5.44
CA MET A 8 -21.06 -34.49 6.48
C MET A 8 -22.58 -34.34 6.31
N PRO A 9 -23.39 -35.35 6.66
CA PRO A 9 -24.84 -35.26 6.56
C PRO A 9 -25.40 -34.04 7.29
N SER A 10 -26.23 -33.27 6.62
CA SER A 10 -26.80 -32.02 7.10
C SER A 10 -28.30 -31.90 6.77
N ASN A 11 -28.98 -30.91 7.35
CA ASN A 11 -30.30 -30.51 6.89
C ASN A 11 -30.25 -29.50 5.75
N GLN A 12 -31.31 -29.37 4.98
CA GLN A 12 -31.33 -28.49 3.79
C GLN A 12 -30.92 -27.03 4.07
N ARG A 13 -31.26 -26.48 5.26
CA ARG A 13 -30.94 -25.07 5.60
C ARG A 13 -29.46 -24.79 5.86
N ARG A 14 -28.68 -25.82 6.17
CA ARG A 14 -27.25 -25.74 6.44
C ARG A 14 -26.39 -26.45 5.38
N ALA A 15 -27.04 -27.05 4.37
CA ALA A 15 -26.36 -27.80 3.34
C ALA A 15 -25.63 -26.85 2.38
N VAL A 16 -24.42 -27.25 2.03
CA VAL A 16 -23.63 -26.66 0.93
C VAL A 16 -23.83 -27.47 -0.34
N TYR A 17 -24.10 -28.78 -0.17
CA TYR A 17 -24.24 -29.72 -1.28
C TYR A 17 -25.49 -30.60 -1.16
N ALA A 18 -26.01 -31.04 -2.28
CA ALA A 18 -27.08 -32.02 -2.40
C ALA A 18 -26.65 -33.20 -3.28
N LEU A 19 -26.60 -34.41 -2.71
CA LEU A 19 -26.46 -35.64 -3.46
C LEU A 19 -27.84 -36.08 -3.96
N ARG A 20 -28.11 -35.82 -5.27
CA ARG A 20 -29.38 -36.20 -5.91
C ARG A 20 -29.26 -37.43 -6.80
N THR A 21 -28.12 -37.61 -7.42
CA THR A 21 -27.81 -38.80 -8.25
C THR A 21 -26.84 -39.69 -7.48
N PRO A 22 -27.11 -40.98 -7.36
CA PRO A 22 -26.19 -41.93 -6.73
C PRO A 22 -24.83 -41.90 -7.41
N PRO A 23 -23.71 -42.00 -6.69
CA PRO A 23 -22.39 -42.14 -7.28
C PRO A 23 -22.28 -43.42 -8.16
N GLU A 24 -21.61 -43.28 -9.28
CA GLU A 24 -21.36 -44.37 -10.23
C GLU A 24 -19.93 -44.90 -10.03
N ARG A 25 -19.75 -46.23 -10.05
CA ARG A 25 -18.43 -46.83 -9.94
C ARG A 25 -17.74 -46.88 -11.29
N ASP A 26 -16.56 -46.31 -11.37
CA ASP A 26 -15.64 -46.45 -12.50
C ASP A 26 -14.67 -47.60 -12.21
N GLU A 27 -14.91 -48.77 -12.82
CA GLU A 27 -14.10 -49.97 -12.58
C GLU A 27 -12.67 -49.82 -13.10
N SER A 28 -12.43 -49.00 -14.13
CA SER A 28 -11.10 -48.75 -14.65
C SER A 28 -10.19 -47.96 -13.72
N LEU A 29 -10.78 -47.11 -12.88
CA LEU A 29 -10.12 -46.30 -11.86
C LEU A 29 -10.21 -46.94 -10.47
N GLY A 30 -11.08 -47.94 -10.27
CA GLY A 30 -11.41 -48.48 -8.95
C GLY A 30 -12.02 -47.46 -8.01
N ALA A 31 -12.67 -46.45 -8.56
CA ALA A 31 -13.15 -45.26 -7.82
C ALA A 31 -14.60 -44.94 -8.17
N TRP A 32 -15.24 -44.19 -7.29
CA TRP A 32 -16.60 -43.69 -7.45
C TRP A 32 -16.60 -42.28 -8.08
N HIS A 33 -17.37 -42.09 -9.14
CA HIS A 33 -17.64 -40.78 -9.71
C HIS A 33 -18.76 -40.12 -8.88
N VAL A 34 -18.41 -39.06 -8.12
CA VAL A 34 -19.30 -38.36 -7.20
C VAL A 34 -19.64 -36.99 -7.81
N ARG A 35 -20.93 -36.71 -7.92
CA ARG A 35 -21.46 -35.44 -8.41
C ARG A 35 -22.45 -34.90 -7.37
N LEU A 36 -22.21 -33.68 -6.90
CA LEU A 36 -23.07 -32.97 -5.93
C LEU A 36 -23.58 -31.70 -6.56
N GLU A 37 -24.86 -31.39 -6.32
CA GLU A 37 -25.54 -30.21 -6.82
C GLU A 37 -25.67 -29.15 -5.72
N PHE A 38 -25.92 -27.91 -6.11
CA PHE A 38 -26.36 -26.89 -5.17
C PHE A 38 -27.72 -27.26 -4.57
N PRO A 39 -27.93 -27.06 -3.25
CA PRO A 39 -29.17 -27.44 -2.59
C PRO A 39 -30.42 -26.75 -3.15
N ASP A 40 -30.27 -25.45 -3.47
CA ASP A 40 -31.38 -24.59 -3.87
C ASP A 40 -31.59 -24.48 -5.40
N THR A 41 -30.63 -25.01 -6.19
CA THR A 41 -30.67 -25.02 -7.67
C THR A 41 -30.50 -26.42 -8.21
N PRO A 42 -31.54 -27.26 -8.18
CA PRO A 42 -31.50 -28.62 -8.71
C PRO A 42 -31.04 -28.68 -10.18
N GLY A 43 -30.16 -29.63 -10.50
CA GLY A 43 -29.56 -29.79 -11.82
C GLY A 43 -28.31 -28.93 -12.07
N VAL A 44 -27.96 -28.02 -11.14
CA VAL A 44 -26.71 -27.24 -11.20
C VAL A 44 -25.65 -27.92 -10.36
N LEU A 45 -24.58 -28.37 -11.03
CA LEU A 45 -23.46 -29.05 -10.37
C LEU A 45 -22.69 -28.06 -9.50
N ALA A 46 -22.44 -28.43 -8.25
CA ALA A 46 -21.64 -27.67 -7.28
C ALA A 46 -20.23 -28.27 -7.08
N PHE A 47 -20.14 -29.62 -7.16
CA PHE A 47 -18.92 -30.36 -6.92
C PHE A 47 -18.87 -31.66 -7.73
N GLU A 48 -17.69 -32.02 -8.23
CA GLU A 48 -17.44 -33.25 -8.96
C GLU A 48 -16.07 -33.82 -8.66
N THR A 49 -15.98 -35.13 -8.44
CA THR A 49 -14.71 -35.80 -8.18
C THR A 49 -14.78 -37.31 -8.47
N TYR A 50 -13.59 -37.93 -8.47
CA TYR A 50 -13.47 -39.38 -8.29
C TYR A 50 -12.90 -39.69 -6.91
N ALA A 51 -13.53 -40.57 -6.17
CA ALA A 51 -13.17 -40.95 -4.81
C ALA A 51 -13.06 -42.44 -4.63
N THR A 52 -12.03 -42.91 -3.92
CA THR A 52 -11.78 -44.36 -3.71
C THR A 52 -12.80 -44.98 -2.76
N ASP A 53 -13.45 -44.18 -1.90
CA ASP A 53 -14.47 -44.59 -0.94
C ASP A 53 -15.60 -43.57 -0.89
N LEU A 54 -16.78 -44.01 -0.48
CA LEU A 54 -17.94 -43.16 -0.18
C LEU A 54 -18.08 -42.87 1.32
N ASP A 55 -17.27 -43.49 2.15
CA ASP A 55 -17.09 -43.09 3.54
C ASP A 55 -16.26 -41.79 3.58
N LEU A 56 -16.92 -40.69 3.88
CA LEU A 56 -16.34 -39.36 3.86
C LEU A 56 -15.20 -39.17 4.88
N SER A 57 -15.13 -40.03 5.89
CA SER A 57 -14.01 -40.05 6.86
C SER A 57 -12.73 -40.69 6.30
N GLN A 58 -12.86 -41.48 5.22
CA GLN A 58 -11.77 -42.21 4.57
C GLN A 58 -11.57 -41.79 3.11
N ILE A 59 -12.25 -40.72 2.68
CA ILE A 59 -12.27 -40.33 1.27
C ILE A 59 -10.86 -39.96 0.78
N ARG A 60 -10.45 -40.59 -0.31
CA ARG A 60 -9.24 -40.25 -1.07
C ARG A 60 -9.66 -39.84 -2.46
N PHE A 61 -9.34 -38.62 -2.84
CA PHE A 61 -9.59 -38.12 -4.18
C PHE A 61 -8.58 -38.69 -5.17
N VAL A 62 -9.04 -39.08 -6.35
CA VAL A 62 -8.18 -39.53 -7.46
C VAL A 62 -8.61 -38.82 -8.74
N ARG A 63 -7.71 -38.66 -9.71
CA ARG A 63 -7.92 -38.01 -10.98
C ARG A 63 -8.13 -36.52 -10.86
N PHE A 64 -9.29 -36.05 -10.38
CA PHE A 64 -9.58 -34.62 -10.21
C PHE A 64 -10.60 -34.33 -9.11
N ARG A 65 -10.63 -33.08 -8.68
CA ARG A 65 -11.66 -32.45 -7.84
C ARG A 65 -12.03 -31.12 -8.46
N LYS A 66 -13.31 -30.91 -8.74
CA LYS A 66 -13.88 -29.72 -9.39
C LYS A 66 -14.95 -29.09 -8.54
N TYR A 67 -14.94 -27.76 -8.48
CA TYR A 67 -15.98 -26.94 -7.86
C TYR A 67 -16.58 -26.02 -8.91
N TYR A 68 -17.85 -25.69 -8.77
CA TYR A 68 -18.58 -24.89 -9.71
C TYR A 68 -19.25 -23.71 -9.06
N TYR A 69 -19.50 -22.64 -9.81
CA TYR A 69 -20.37 -21.55 -9.44
C TYR A 69 -21.84 -21.94 -9.61
N GLU A 70 -22.77 -21.22 -8.93
CA GLU A 70 -24.21 -21.43 -9.08
C GLU A 70 -24.73 -21.21 -10.50
N ASN A 71 -23.99 -20.46 -11.34
CA ASN A 71 -24.30 -20.31 -12.76
C ASN A 71 -23.82 -21.50 -13.62
N GLY A 72 -23.27 -22.55 -13.01
CA GLY A 72 -22.77 -23.77 -13.66
C GLY A 72 -21.38 -23.65 -14.25
N GLN A 73 -20.74 -22.50 -14.20
CA GLN A 73 -19.36 -22.34 -14.65
C GLN A 73 -18.37 -22.98 -13.67
N LEU A 74 -17.27 -23.53 -14.18
CA LEU A 74 -16.20 -24.10 -13.37
C LEU A 74 -15.55 -22.99 -12.52
N LEU A 75 -15.45 -23.21 -11.19
CA LEU A 75 -14.77 -22.31 -10.26
C LEU A 75 -13.30 -22.70 -10.08
N ARG A 76 -13.05 -24.01 -9.85
CA ARG A 76 -11.71 -24.53 -9.55
C ARG A 76 -11.60 -25.98 -9.93
N GLU A 77 -10.43 -26.37 -10.45
CA GLU A 77 -10.06 -27.77 -10.63
C GLU A 77 -8.67 -28.06 -10.05
N THR A 78 -8.54 -29.23 -9.46
CA THR A 78 -7.33 -29.78 -8.86
C THR A 78 -7.18 -31.22 -9.33
N TYR A 79 -5.97 -31.66 -9.56
CA TYR A 79 -5.67 -33.00 -10.06
C TYR A 79 -4.96 -33.85 -9.00
N PHE A 80 -5.17 -35.17 -9.05
CA PHE A 80 -4.61 -36.13 -8.12
C PHE A 80 -4.01 -37.32 -8.91
N ASN A 81 -2.95 -37.93 -8.36
CA ASN A 81 -2.42 -39.17 -8.86
C ASN A 81 -3.27 -40.37 -8.39
N ALA A 82 -2.88 -41.59 -8.81
CA ALA A 82 -3.57 -42.84 -8.44
C ALA A 82 -3.47 -43.15 -6.92
N GLN A 83 -2.51 -42.59 -6.23
CA GLN A 83 -2.32 -42.71 -4.78
C GLN A 83 -3.13 -41.71 -3.99
N GLY A 84 -3.82 -40.78 -4.67
CA GLY A 84 -4.62 -39.71 -4.05
C GLY A 84 -3.80 -38.52 -3.55
N GLU A 85 -2.56 -38.41 -4.00
CA GLU A 85 -1.72 -37.26 -3.71
C GLU A 85 -2.08 -36.14 -4.68
N GLU A 86 -2.25 -34.91 -4.15
CA GLU A 86 -2.53 -33.74 -4.95
C GLU A 86 -1.32 -33.42 -5.84
N LEU A 87 -1.59 -33.31 -7.13
CA LEU A 87 -0.57 -32.93 -8.11
C LEU A 87 -0.42 -31.41 -8.10
N LEU A 88 0.82 -30.96 -8.19
CA LEU A 88 1.09 -29.56 -8.48
C LEU A 88 0.39 -29.18 -9.80
N GLY A 89 -0.49 -28.20 -9.74
CA GLY A 89 -1.20 -27.71 -10.93
C GLY A 89 -2.70 -27.64 -10.75
N GLY A 90 -3.34 -26.96 -11.69
CA GLY A 90 -4.78 -26.75 -11.68
C GLY A 90 -5.14 -25.32 -12.10
N CYS A 91 -6.44 -25.09 -12.19
CA CYS A 91 -6.96 -23.78 -12.60
C CYS A 91 -8.03 -23.30 -11.63
N VAL A 92 -8.06 -21.97 -11.47
CA VAL A 92 -9.16 -21.22 -10.88
C VAL A 92 -9.75 -20.34 -11.97
N TYR A 93 -11.06 -20.18 -11.97
CA TYR A 93 -11.79 -19.46 -13.01
C TYR A 93 -12.62 -18.34 -12.40
N PHE A 94 -12.86 -17.28 -13.15
CA PHE A 94 -13.90 -16.29 -12.87
C PHE A 94 -15.29 -16.82 -13.19
N GLU A 95 -16.33 -16.23 -12.63
CA GLU A 95 -17.74 -16.58 -12.95
C GLU A 95 -18.12 -16.45 -14.42
N ASN A 96 -17.36 -15.69 -15.23
CA ASN A 96 -17.53 -15.58 -16.66
C ASN A 96 -16.84 -16.71 -17.46
N GLY A 97 -16.25 -17.69 -16.75
CA GLY A 97 -15.55 -18.85 -17.35
C GLY A 97 -14.12 -18.57 -17.80
N GLN A 98 -13.62 -17.33 -17.70
CA GLN A 98 -12.23 -17.01 -17.99
C GLN A 98 -11.31 -17.53 -16.87
N ILE A 99 -10.09 -17.98 -17.23
CA ILE A 99 -9.09 -18.38 -16.25
C ILE A 99 -8.71 -17.16 -15.40
N GLN A 100 -8.74 -17.33 -14.07
CA GLN A 100 -8.23 -16.39 -13.08
C GLN A 100 -6.78 -16.72 -12.72
N GLN A 101 -6.50 -18.00 -12.49
CA GLN A 101 -5.17 -18.50 -12.17
C GLN A 101 -4.97 -19.89 -12.80
N LYS A 102 -3.77 -20.12 -13.30
CA LYS A 102 -3.32 -21.43 -13.78
C LYS A 102 -1.97 -21.73 -13.17
N VAL A 103 -1.83 -22.91 -12.56
CA VAL A 103 -0.56 -23.42 -12.08
C VAL A 103 -0.15 -24.60 -12.97
N THR A 104 1.03 -24.50 -13.57
CA THR A 104 1.59 -25.53 -14.44
C THR A 104 2.85 -26.09 -13.79
N PRO A 105 2.85 -27.38 -13.40
CA PRO A 105 4.04 -28.01 -12.83
C PRO A 105 5.13 -28.14 -13.89
N LEU A 106 6.38 -28.05 -13.47
CA LEU A 106 7.54 -28.30 -14.31
C LEU A 106 7.97 -29.76 -14.23
N PRO A 107 8.74 -30.29 -15.22
CA PRO A 107 9.11 -31.71 -15.29
C PRO A 107 9.93 -32.24 -14.10
N ASN A 108 10.56 -31.37 -13.33
CA ASN A 108 11.31 -31.75 -12.12
C ASN A 108 10.39 -32.12 -10.93
N GLY A 109 9.04 -31.95 -11.06
CA GLY A 109 8.06 -32.32 -10.06
C GLY A 109 8.06 -31.44 -8.78
N ARG A 110 8.94 -30.45 -8.71
CA ARG A 110 9.09 -29.53 -7.56
C ARG A 110 8.71 -28.10 -7.89
N ASP A 111 9.02 -27.67 -9.09
CA ASP A 111 8.83 -26.28 -9.51
C ASP A 111 7.53 -26.14 -10.30
N SER A 112 6.98 -24.94 -10.31
CA SER A 112 5.77 -24.64 -11.06
C SER A 112 5.79 -23.20 -11.60
N ILE A 113 5.01 -22.97 -12.66
CA ILE A 113 4.70 -21.64 -13.16
C ILE A 113 3.26 -21.32 -12.77
N SER A 114 3.07 -20.23 -12.04
CA SER A 114 1.75 -19.66 -11.78
C SER A 114 1.51 -18.47 -12.72
N GLU A 115 0.43 -18.53 -13.45
CA GLU A 115 -0.07 -17.48 -14.32
C GLU A 115 -1.39 -16.98 -13.76
N THR A 116 -1.50 -15.68 -13.58
CA THR A 116 -2.74 -15.02 -13.17
C THR A 116 -3.25 -14.12 -14.29
N TYR A 117 -4.55 -13.95 -14.37
CA TYR A 117 -5.20 -13.26 -15.48
C TYR A 117 -6.25 -12.25 -14.98
N HIS A 118 -6.47 -11.21 -15.73
CA HIS A 118 -7.59 -10.29 -15.56
C HIS A 118 -8.91 -10.93 -16.05
N LYS A 119 -10.06 -10.41 -15.60
CA LYS A 119 -11.40 -10.88 -16.04
C LYS A 119 -11.64 -10.82 -17.55
N ASN A 120 -10.84 -10.06 -18.29
CA ASN A 120 -10.87 -9.99 -19.76
C ASN A 120 -9.95 -11.02 -20.45
N GLY A 121 -9.30 -11.89 -19.68
CA GLY A 121 -8.40 -12.93 -20.19
C GLY A 121 -6.97 -12.47 -20.46
N GLN A 122 -6.63 -11.20 -20.27
CA GLN A 122 -5.26 -10.71 -20.40
C GLN A 122 -4.39 -11.20 -19.23
N LEU A 123 -3.15 -11.59 -19.54
CA LEU A 123 -2.18 -11.99 -18.52
C LEU A 123 -1.94 -10.84 -17.54
N MET A 124 -2.05 -11.11 -16.23
CA MET A 124 -1.74 -10.16 -15.17
C MET A 124 -0.33 -10.38 -14.62
N SER A 125 0.07 -11.65 -14.42
CA SER A 125 1.44 -11.98 -14.03
C SER A 125 1.79 -13.42 -14.40
N ARG A 126 3.10 -13.68 -14.55
CA ARG A 126 3.65 -15.02 -14.68
C ARG A 126 4.84 -15.14 -13.73
N THR A 127 4.79 -16.12 -12.86
CA THR A 127 5.76 -16.28 -11.78
C THR A 127 6.24 -17.73 -11.73
N LEU A 128 7.55 -17.92 -11.67
CA LEU A 128 8.18 -19.20 -11.39
C LEU A 128 8.26 -19.42 -9.88
N TYR A 129 7.93 -20.61 -9.42
CA TYR A 129 8.05 -21.05 -8.03
C TYR A 129 9.01 -22.21 -7.93
N HIS A 130 9.87 -22.23 -6.91
CA HIS A 130 10.68 -23.34 -6.46
C HIS A 130 10.04 -23.90 -5.18
N GLY A 131 9.19 -24.93 -5.31
CA GLY A 131 8.28 -25.33 -4.24
C GLY A 131 7.27 -24.22 -3.96
N ASP A 132 7.18 -23.78 -2.71
CA ASP A 132 6.27 -22.72 -2.27
C ASP A 132 6.90 -21.30 -2.36
N GLU A 133 8.16 -21.19 -2.70
CA GLU A 133 8.89 -19.94 -2.76
C GLU A 133 8.92 -19.36 -4.19
N MET A 134 8.68 -18.07 -4.29
CA MET A 134 8.80 -17.33 -5.55
C MET A 134 10.27 -17.31 -5.98
N ALA A 135 10.54 -17.68 -7.23
CA ALA A 135 11.90 -17.73 -7.77
C ALA A 135 12.57 -16.36 -7.80
N ASP A 136 13.88 -16.37 -7.66
CA ASP A 136 14.71 -15.18 -7.86
C ASP A 136 14.67 -14.69 -9.31
N GLY A 137 14.96 -13.43 -9.51
CA GLY A 137 15.00 -12.77 -10.81
C GLY A 137 13.98 -11.67 -11.01
N GLU A 138 13.70 -11.40 -12.28
CA GLU A 138 12.74 -10.37 -12.67
C GLU A 138 11.29 -10.86 -12.54
N HIS A 139 10.46 -10.03 -11.94
CA HIS A 139 9.02 -10.22 -11.84
C HIS A 139 8.29 -9.06 -12.55
N VAL A 140 7.46 -9.40 -13.52
CA VAL A 140 6.70 -8.42 -14.31
C VAL A 140 5.21 -8.67 -14.13
N SER A 141 4.46 -7.60 -13.88
CA SER A 141 3.00 -7.60 -13.89
C SER A 141 2.46 -6.68 -14.99
N TYR A 142 1.28 -7.01 -15.48
CA TYR A 142 0.63 -6.32 -16.58
C TYR A 142 -0.73 -5.79 -16.16
N GLY A 143 -1.12 -4.66 -16.70
CA GLY A 143 -2.47 -4.12 -16.58
C GLY A 143 -3.48 -4.90 -17.47
N ALA A 144 -4.76 -4.63 -17.27
CA ALA A 144 -5.84 -5.24 -18.07
C ALA A 144 -5.81 -4.86 -19.56
N ASN A 145 -5.02 -3.87 -19.94
CA ASN A 145 -4.72 -3.48 -21.33
C ASN A 145 -3.48 -4.18 -21.90
N GLY A 146 -2.84 -5.07 -21.14
CA GLY A 146 -1.62 -5.80 -21.52
C GLY A 146 -0.33 -5.00 -21.41
N ALA A 147 -0.36 -3.73 -21.01
CA ALA A 147 0.85 -2.95 -20.76
C ALA A 147 1.49 -3.36 -19.44
N VAL A 148 2.83 -3.25 -19.34
CA VAL A 148 3.54 -3.48 -18.08
C VAL A 148 3.03 -2.48 -17.03
N SER A 149 2.60 -2.98 -15.87
CA SER A 149 2.16 -2.17 -14.73
C SER A 149 3.19 -2.10 -13.60
N ASN A 150 3.98 -3.17 -13.45
CA ASN A 150 5.04 -3.22 -12.44
C ASN A 150 6.20 -4.10 -12.94
N ARG A 151 7.42 -3.75 -12.55
CA ARG A 151 8.63 -4.54 -12.71
C ARG A 151 9.44 -4.49 -11.43
N SER A 152 9.88 -5.63 -10.94
CA SER A 152 10.70 -5.75 -9.73
C SER A 152 11.67 -6.91 -9.85
N TYR A 153 12.68 -6.93 -9.00
CA TYR A 153 13.68 -8.00 -8.94
C TYR A 153 13.72 -8.60 -7.54
N ARG A 154 13.92 -9.90 -7.47
CA ARG A 154 14.07 -10.65 -6.22
C ARG A 154 15.38 -11.40 -6.18
N ARG A 155 15.95 -11.51 -4.98
CA ARG A 155 17.09 -12.35 -4.65
C ARG A 155 16.90 -12.93 -3.25
N ASN A 156 17.08 -14.24 -3.10
CA ASN A 156 16.85 -14.98 -1.85
C ASN A 156 15.45 -14.70 -1.26
N GLY A 157 14.41 -14.64 -2.12
CA GLY A 157 13.02 -14.39 -1.72
C GLY A 157 12.70 -12.94 -1.35
N GLN A 158 13.68 -12.04 -1.32
CA GLN A 158 13.49 -10.61 -0.97
C GLN A 158 13.58 -9.72 -2.21
N MET A 159 12.96 -8.53 -2.14
CA MET A 159 13.15 -7.52 -3.18
C MET A 159 14.60 -7.05 -3.19
N ASP A 160 15.27 -7.14 -4.35
CA ASP A 160 16.67 -6.74 -4.52
C ASP A 160 16.90 -6.24 -5.94
N GLY A 161 17.14 -4.95 -6.08
CA GLY A 161 17.27 -4.30 -7.38
C GLY A 161 16.25 -3.18 -7.59
N VAL A 162 16.10 -2.79 -8.84
CA VAL A 162 15.20 -1.70 -9.23
C VAL A 162 13.75 -2.18 -9.21
N GLN A 163 12.88 -1.39 -8.61
CA GLN A 163 11.44 -1.48 -8.76
C GLN A 163 10.92 -0.34 -9.60
N GLU A 164 10.08 -0.65 -10.57
CA GLU A 164 9.39 0.30 -11.43
C GLU A 164 7.91 0.00 -11.47
N SER A 165 7.08 1.03 -11.41
CA SER A 165 5.65 0.94 -11.69
C SER A 165 5.27 1.96 -12.76
N PHE A 166 4.23 1.65 -13.52
CA PHE A 166 3.89 2.37 -14.73
C PHE A 166 2.41 2.76 -14.74
N TYR A 167 2.10 3.87 -15.36
CA TYR A 167 0.75 4.26 -15.74
C TYR A 167 0.19 3.30 -16.80
N ALA A 168 -1.12 3.34 -17.01
CA ALA A 168 -1.81 2.50 -18.00
C ALA A 168 -1.35 2.76 -19.45
N ASP A 169 -0.79 3.93 -19.75
CA ASP A 169 -0.19 4.28 -21.05
C ASP A 169 1.28 3.85 -21.20
N GLY A 170 1.83 3.17 -20.19
CA GLY A 170 3.20 2.65 -20.18
C GLY A 170 4.26 3.66 -19.71
N LYS A 171 3.88 4.89 -19.37
CA LYS A 171 4.82 5.85 -18.81
C LYS A 171 5.17 5.50 -17.37
N LEU A 172 6.41 5.81 -16.98
CA LEU A 172 6.90 5.56 -15.63
C LEU A 172 6.12 6.38 -14.61
N PHE A 173 5.54 5.70 -13.61
CA PHE A 173 4.88 6.32 -12.46
C PHE A 173 5.82 6.46 -11.26
N GLN A 174 6.55 5.38 -10.95
CA GLN A 174 7.48 5.38 -9.81
C GLN A 174 8.69 4.51 -10.10
N ARG A 175 9.86 4.92 -9.59
CA ARG A 175 11.09 4.14 -9.61
C ARG A 175 11.81 4.26 -8.29
N GLY A 176 12.34 3.14 -7.80
CA GLY A 176 13.18 3.06 -6.62
C GLY A 176 14.06 1.82 -6.63
N GLN A 177 14.93 1.71 -5.66
CA GLN A 177 15.82 0.58 -5.52
C GLN A 177 15.66 -0.08 -4.15
N PHE A 178 15.77 -1.41 -4.13
CA PHE A 178 15.81 -2.22 -2.92
C PHE A 178 17.13 -2.97 -2.84
N VAL A 179 17.61 -3.17 -1.63
CA VAL A 179 18.74 -4.04 -1.29
C VAL A 179 18.29 -4.91 -0.12
N ASP A 180 18.32 -6.23 -0.30
CA ASP A 180 17.88 -7.22 0.70
C ASP A 180 16.53 -6.85 1.37
N GLY A 181 15.51 -6.55 0.56
CA GLY A 181 14.16 -6.18 0.99
C GLY A 181 14.00 -4.77 1.52
N THR A 182 15.07 -3.99 1.60
CA THR A 182 15.10 -2.66 2.21
C THR A 182 15.23 -1.57 1.15
N ARG A 183 14.47 -0.47 1.26
CA ARG A 183 14.61 0.68 0.37
C ARG A 183 15.99 1.31 0.50
N GLU A 184 16.64 1.59 -0.66
CA GLU A 184 17.97 2.18 -0.73
C GLU A 184 18.05 3.17 -1.89
N GLY A 185 18.73 4.32 -1.70
CA GLY A 185 18.90 5.35 -2.73
C GLY A 185 17.64 6.17 -3.01
N GLU A 186 17.53 6.66 -4.23
CA GLU A 186 16.45 7.56 -4.63
C GLU A 186 15.17 6.81 -4.98
N PHE A 187 14.05 7.25 -4.40
CA PHE A 187 12.70 6.90 -4.82
C PHE A 187 12.05 8.12 -5.46
N VAL A 188 11.63 7.97 -6.72
CA VAL A 188 11.08 9.07 -7.52
C VAL A 188 9.70 8.69 -8.04
N THR A 189 8.74 9.59 -7.88
CA THR A 189 7.39 9.48 -8.43
C THR A 189 7.19 10.56 -9.49
N TYR A 190 6.58 10.18 -10.59
CA TYR A 190 6.37 11.03 -11.77
C TYR A 190 4.88 11.24 -12.03
N ALA A 191 4.52 12.37 -12.58
CA ALA A 191 3.22 12.61 -13.18
C ALA A 191 3.12 11.97 -14.58
N GLU A 192 1.91 11.85 -15.13
CA GLU A 192 1.68 11.34 -16.49
C GLU A 192 2.40 12.15 -17.59
N ASP A 193 2.70 13.43 -17.34
CA ASP A 193 3.48 14.30 -18.25
C ASP A 193 5.00 14.14 -18.06
N GLY A 194 5.44 13.24 -17.17
CA GLY A 194 6.85 12.91 -16.88
C GLY A 194 7.53 13.85 -15.90
N LYS A 195 6.84 14.86 -15.36
CA LYS A 195 7.40 15.71 -14.30
C LYS A 195 7.53 14.98 -12.99
N VAL A 196 8.58 15.29 -12.24
CA VAL A 196 8.76 14.72 -10.90
C VAL A 196 7.72 15.28 -9.93
N LEU A 197 6.92 14.40 -9.33
CA LEU A 197 5.95 14.73 -8.29
C LEU A 197 6.55 14.59 -6.89
N ALA A 198 7.38 13.57 -6.68
CA ALA A 198 8.04 13.37 -5.39
C ALA A 198 9.41 12.71 -5.59
N LYS A 199 10.34 13.04 -4.71
CA LYS A 199 11.66 12.42 -4.62
C LYS A 199 12.09 12.35 -3.17
N THR A 200 12.48 11.15 -2.72
CA THR A 200 12.99 10.89 -1.37
C THR A 200 14.23 10.02 -1.47
N VAL A 201 15.25 10.32 -0.67
CA VAL A 201 16.45 9.49 -0.54
C VAL A 201 16.29 8.58 0.67
N TRP A 202 16.61 7.31 0.51
CA TRP A 202 16.53 6.28 1.52
C TRP A 202 17.90 5.69 1.81
N VAL A 203 18.19 5.46 3.07
CA VAL A 203 19.40 4.79 3.55
C VAL A 203 18.98 3.75 4.58
N HIS A 204 19.27 2.48 4.31
CA HIS A 204 18.89 1.35 5.17
C HIS A 204 17.40 1.37 5.59
N GLY A 205 16.50 1.64 4.65
CA GLY A 205 15.05 1.64 4.87
C GLY A 205 14.49 2.88 5.57
N GLN A 206 15.30 3.87 5.85
CA GLN A 206 14.88 5.13 6.47
C GLN A 206 15.13 6.30 5.52
N PRO A 207 14.21 7.29 5.45
CA PRO A 207 14.49 8.52 4.72
C PRO A 207 15.70 9.22 5.34
N ASP A 208 16.66 9.63 4.48
CA ASP A 208 17.86 10.37 4.92
C ASP A 208 18.27 11.36 3.81
N GLY A 209 18.38 12.64 4.17
CA GLY A 209 18.58 13.72 3.21
C GLY A 209 17.30 14.46 2.82
N TRP A 210 17.35 15.21 1.73
CA TRP A 210 16.23 16.02 1.27
C TRP A 210 15.19 15.18 0.52
N SER A 211 13.93 15.38 0.92
CA SER A 211 12.74 14.93 0.20
C SER A 211 12.00 16.13 -0.37
N PHE A 212 11.45 15.96 -1.56
CA PHE A 212 10.68 16.97 -2.29
C PHE A 212 9.35 16.38 -2.75
N GLU A 213 8.29 17.15 -2.62
CA GLU A 213 6.97 16.83 -3.18
C GLU A 213 6.44 18.03 -3.94
N SER A 214 5.65 17.78 -4.97
CA SER A 214 5.01 18.79 -5.79
C SER A 214 3.50 18.59 -5.82
N HIS A 215 2.78 19.69 -5.93
CA HIS A 215 1.36 19.66 -6.30
C HIS A 215 1.20 19.13 -7.74
N GLY A 216 0.00 18.66 -8.10
CA GLY A 216 -0.27 18.14 -9.45
C GLY A 216 0.01 19.12 -10.60
N ASN A 217 0.10 20.42 -10.30
CA ASN A 217 0.49 21.46 -11.27
C ASN A 217 2.02 21.64 -11.39
N GLY A 218 2.82 20.83 -10.68
CA GLY A 218 4.28 20.89 -10.70
C GLY A 218 4.91 21.94 -9.78
N VAL A 219 4.09 22.72 -9.05
CA VAL A 219 4.59 23.63 -8.01
C VAL A 219 4.99 22.82 -6.80
N MET A 220 6.15 23.08 -6.20
CA MET A 220 6.59 22.43 -4.97
C MET A 220 5.54 22.58 -3.88
N SER A 221 5.16 21.47 -3.22
CA SER A 221 4.25 21.43 -2.06
C SER A 221 5.02 21.34 -0.77
N ASN A 222 6.03 20.45 -0.71
CA ASN A 222 6.82 20.20 0.49
C ASN A 222 8.30 20.06 0.15
N LYS A 223 9.16 20.53 1.05
CA LYS A 223 10.59 20.24 1.11
C LYS A 223 10.93 19.83 2.53
N THR A 224 11.37 18.61 2.72
CA THR A 224 11.61 18.00 4.04
C THR A 224 13.06 17.51 4.12
N LEU A 225 13.76 17.87 5.18
CA LEU A 225 15.06 17.30 5.49
C LEU A 225 14.88 16.17 6.51
N TYR A 226 15.33 14.99 6.13
CA TYR A 226 15.38 13.83 7.01
C TYR A 226 16.82 13.55 7.47
N GLN A 227 16.94 13.01 8.66
CA GLN A 227 18.17 12.39 9.16
C GLN A 227 17.78 11.10 9.87
N LYS A 228 18.17 9.95 9.33
CA LYS A 228 17.87 8.62 9.88
C LYS A 228 16.39 8.47 10.24
N GLY A 229 15.50 8.85 9.34
CA GLY A 229 14.05 8.79 9.50
C GLY A 229 13.42 9.97 10.28
N ALA A 230 14.20 10.72 11.05
CA ALA A 230 13.69 11.88 11.79
C ALA A 230 13.61 13.12 10.88
N VAL A 231 12.52 13.89 11.01
CA VAL A 231 12.39 15.16 10.30
C VAL A 231 13.15 16.25 11.04
N LEU A 232 14.07 16.91 10.34
CA LEU A 232 14.85 18.04 10.86
C LEU A 232 14.40 19.38 10.30
N SER A 233 13.77 19.43 9.14
CA SER A 233 13.25 20.67 8.57
C SER A 233 12.06 20.37 7.66
N LEU A 234 11.08 21.26 7.66
CA LEU A 234 9.94 21.22 6.78
C LEU A 234 9.66 22.63 6.25
N GLN A 235 9.44 22.72 4.96
CA GLN A 235 8.92 23.91 4.29
C GLN A 235 7.75 23.49 3.41
N THR A 236 6.66 24.26 3.43
CA THR A 236 5.46 23.95 2.64
C THR A 236 5.00 25.17 1.83
N TRP A 237 4.41 24.89 0.68
CA TRP A 237 3.89 25.89 -0.25
C TRP A 237 2.48 25.51 -0.71
N ALA A 238 1.68 26.53 -0.96
CA ALA A 238 0.37 26.38 -1.59
C ALA A 238 0.50 26.09 -3.09
N PRO A 239 -0.56 25.58 -3.78
CA PRO A 239 -0.53 25.31 -5.22
C PRO A 239 -0.19 26.51 -6.12
N ASN A 240 -0.31 27.73 -5.63
CA ASN A 240 0.08 28.97 -6.33
C ASN A 240 1.53 29.39 -6.05
N GLY A 241 2.33 28.52 -5.36
CA GLY A 241 3.74 28.75 -5.05
C GLY A 241 4.00 29.67 -3.85
N ARG A 242 2.96 30.15 -3.17
CA ARG A 242 3.14 30.95 -1.95
C ARG A 242 3.56 30.07 -0.78
N PRO A 243 4.53 30.49 0.05
CA PRO A 243 4.90 29.76 1.25
C PRO A 243 3.72 29.72 2.22
N VAL A 244 3.61 28.63 2.99
CA VAL A 244 2.56 28.40 3.99
C VAL A 244 3.17 28.26 5.38
N PHE A 245 4.23 27.44 5.49
CA PHE A 245 4.83 27.09 6.77
C PHE A 245 6.29 26.69 6.60
N ALA A 246 7.12 27.00 7.61
CA ALA A 246 8.50 26.52 7.69
C ALA A 246 8.93 26.37 9.15
N TRP A 247 9.68 25.31 9.43
CA TRP A 247 10.32 25.08 10.71
C TRP A 247 11.56 24.20 10.56
N GLN A 248 12.40 24.19 11.60
CA GLN A 248 13.57 23.33 11.65
C GLN A 248 13.95 22.94 13.07
N LYS A 249 14.74 21.88 13.18
CA LYS A 249 15.31 21.34 14.42
C LYS A 249 16.83 21.35 14.35
N ASP A 250 17.46 21.28 15.52
CA ASP A 250 18.89 21.00 15.63
C ASP A 250 19.19 19.50 15.47
N ALA A 251 20.46 19.14 15.47
CA ALA A 251 20.91 17.76 15.33
C ALA A 251 20.45 16.83 16.47
N GLN A 252 19.98 17.38 17.59
CA GLN A 252 19.42 16.66 18.72
C GLN A 252 17.89 16.51 18.63
N GLY A 253 17.26 17.01 17.56
CA GLY A 253 15.82 16.93 17.31
C GLY A 253 15.00 17.94 18.12
N ARG A 254 15.63 19.00 18.68
CA ARG A 254 14.97 20.08 19.38
C ARG A 254 14.64 21.23 18.42
N ASP A 255 13.54 21.91 18.61
CA ASP A 255 13.18 23.08 17.79
C ASP A 255 14.32 24.12 17.84
N HIS A 256 14.74 24.63 16.67
CA HIS A 256 15.86 25.54 16.53
C HIS A 256 15.68 26.46 15.33
N GLY A 257 16.07 27.75 15.48
CA GLY A 257 15.83 28.76 14.44
C GLY A 257 14.40 29.20 14.39
N ASP A 258 13.98 29.77 13.28
CA ASP A 258 12.65 30.37 13.14
C ASP A 258 11.60 29.35 12.68
N THR A 259 10.49 29.26 13.42
CA THR A 259 9.23 28.73 12.89
C THR A 259 8.43 29.87 12.30
N THR A 260 8.05 29.74 11.03
CA THR A 260 7.38 30.81 10.27
C THR A 260 6.07 30.30 9.67
N ASP A 261 5.00 31.08 9.86
CA ASP A 261 3.72 30.90 9.20
C ASP A 261 3.46 32.06 8.23
N TRP A 262 2.66 31.80 7.19
CA TRP A 262 2.24 32.81 6.22
C TRP A 262 0.72 32.85 6.09
N HIS A 263 0.19 34.03 5.88
CA HIS A 263 -1.19 34.24 5.44
C HIS A 263 -1.39 33.70 4.01
N ALA A 264 -2.64 33.37 3.64
CA ALA A 264 -2.98 32.87 2.32
C ALA A 264 -2.56 33.80 1.16
N ASN A 265 -2.39 35.10 1.44
CA ASN A 265 -1.88 36.06 0.45
C ASN A 265 -0.35 36.07 0.31
N GLY A 266 0.38 35.25 1.12
CA GLY A 266 1.83 35.13 1.10
C GLY A 266 2.58 36.13 2.00
N VAL A 267 1.87 36.96 2.72
CA VAL A 267 2.46 37.84 3.77
C VAL A 267 2.77 36.99 5.00
N ARG A 268 3.90 37.21 5.67
CA ARG A 268 4.22 36.53 6.92
C ARG A 268 3.12 36.78 7.96
N ALA A 269 2.64 35.71 8.59
CA ALA A 269 1.67 35.73 9.67
C ALA A 269 2.34 35.72 11.04
N SER A 270 3.36 34.84 11.20
CA SER A 270 4.14 34.78 12.43
C SER A 270 5.59 34.35 12.16
N VAL A 271 6.49 34.76 13.05
CA VAL A 271 7.85 34.22 13.19
C VAL A 271 8.10 34.01 14.68
N THR A 272 8.37 32.77 15.05
CA THR A 272 8.69 32.37 16.43
C THR A 272 10.10 31.78 16.44
N PRO A 273 11.09 32.45 17.04
CA PRO A 273 12.44 31.95 17.14
C PRO A 273 12.59 30.94 18.29
N PHE A 274 13.36 29.87 18.03
CA PHE A 274 13.69 28.83 18.98
C PHE A 274 15.19 28.63 19.08
N VAL A 275 15.66 28.38 20.30
CA VAL A 275 17.01 27.92 20.60
C VAL A 275 16.91 26.73 21.54
N GLU A 276 17.47 25.59 21.16
CA GLU A 276 17.49 24.36 21.97
C GLU A 276 16.11 23.92 22.50
N GLY A 277 15.06 24.01 21.65
CA GLY A 277 13.69 23.64 21.98
C GLY A 277 12.88 24.69 22.73
N GLN A 278 13.48 25.82 23.07
CA GLN A 278 12.82 26.88 23.81
C GLN A 278 12.67 28.15 22.97
N ARG A 279 11.56 28.87 23.11
CA ARG A 279 11.40 30.19 22.49
C ARG A 279 12.49 31.12 23.04
N HIS A 280 13.26 31.73 22.11
CA HIS A 280 14.33 32.65 22.48
C HIS A 280 14.49 33.74 21.41
N GLY A 281 14.35 35.02 21.78
CA GLY A 281 14.34 36.13 20.87
C GLY A 281 12.96 36.73 20.69
N LEU A 282 12.68 37.41 19.59
CA LEU A 282 11.44 38.16 19.35
C LEU A 282 10.45 37.33 18.54
N LEU A 283 9.39 36.84 19.18
CA LEU A 283 8.19 36.42 18.45
C LEU A 283 7.56 37.66 17.81
N ARG A 284 7.30 37.60 16.50
CA ARG A 284 6.63 38.65 15.74
C ARG A 284 5.44 38.10 15.01
N THR A 285 4.35 38.82 15.01
CA THR A 285 3.17 38.52 14.19
C THR A 285 2.75 39.74 13.39
N TRP A 286 2.08 39.49 12.28
CA TRP A 286 1.62 40.53 11.37
C TRP A 286 0.14 40.31 11.01
N HIS A 287 -0.55 41.38 10.70
CA HIS A 287 -1.84 41.34 10.02
C HIS A 287 -1.67 40.90 8.57
N SER A 288 -2.74 40.48 7.88
CA SER A 288 -2.70 40.02 6.51
C SER A 288 -2.28 41.09 5.47
N ASP A 289 -2.32 42.36 5.82
CA ASP A 289 -1.82 43.49 5.04
C ASP A 289 -0.30 43.72 5.22
N GLY A 290 0.34 42.99 6.15
CA GLY A 290 1.76 43.10 6.47
C GLY A 290 2.07 44.12 7.59
N SER A 291 1.08 44.85 8.14
CA SER A 291 1.29 45.71 9.27
C SER A 291 1.62 44.89 10.54
N PRO A 292 2.49 45.40 11.44
CA PRO A 292 2.79 44.71 12.70
C PRO A 292 1.54 44.49 13.55
N ARG A 293 1.39 43.30 14.11
CA ARG A 293 0.31 42.95 15.02
C ARG A 293 0.81 42.75 16.44
N GLN A 294 1.95 42.05 16.64
CA GLN A 294 2.47 41.78 17.97
C GLN A 294 3.99 41.51 17.91
N ILE A 295 4.67 41.96 18.97
CA ILE A 295 6.06 41.59 19.29
C ILE A 295 6.08 41.13 20.73
N VAL A 296 6.63 39.93 20.97
CA VAL A 296 6.81 39.35 22.30
C VAL A 296 8.25 38.88 22.44
N PRO A 297 9.04 39.47 23.31
CA PRO A 297 10.37 39.02 23.62
C PRO A 297 10.32 37.76 24.50
N TYR A 298 11.16 36.76 24.18
CA TYR A 298 11.34 35.54 24.96
C TYR A 298 12.79 35.34 25.31
N GLU A 299 13.05 34.86 26.51
CA GLU A 299 14.33 34.37 26.97
C GLU A 299 14.12 33.04 27.67
N HIS A 300 14.84 31.96 27.22
CA HIS A 300 14.74 30.61 27.76
C HIS A 300 13.29 30.11 27.96
N GLY A 301 12.46 30.31 26.95
CA GLY A 301 11.05 29.89 26.95
C GLY A 301 10.05 30.80 27.68
N LYS A 302 10.54 31.79 28.39
CA LYS A 302 9.72 32.72 29.18
C LYS A 302 9.65 34.11 28.54
N LYS A 303 8.51 34.80 28.68
CA LYS A 303 8.42 36.21 28.28
C LYS A 303 9.39 37.05 29.11
N HIS A 304 10.23 37.85 28.44
CA HIS A 304 11.21 38.69 29.08
C HIS A 304 11.45 39.94 28.25
N GLY A 305 11.15 41.14 28.76
CA GLY A 305 11.18 42.40 28.05
C GLY A 305 9.79 43.00 27.79
N ILE A 306 9.65 43.84 26.79
CA ILE A 306 8.41 44.56 26.52
C ILE A 306 7.62 43.92 25.40
N GLU A 307 6.43 43.37 25.73
CA GLU A 307 5.43 42.94 24.77
C GLU A 307 4.68 44.15 24.23
N ARG A 308 4.47 44.23 22.91
CA ARG A 308 3.66 45.26 22.23
C ARG A 308 2.67 44.61 21.30
N GLN A 309 1.44 45.20 21.26
CA GLN A 309 0.42 44.80 20.28
C GLN A 309 -0.17 46.05 19.63
N TRP A 310 -0.45 45.91 18.34
CA TRP A 310 -1.05 46.96 17.52
C TRP A 310 -2.34 46.46 16.86
N ASP A 311 -3.29 47.34 16.69
CA ASP A 311 -4.46 47.11 15.86
C ASP A 311 -4.11 47.26 14.35
N LYS A 312 -5.13 47.07 13.50
CA LYS A 312 -4.94 47.17 12.03
C LYS A 312 -4.62 48.61 11.58
N ASP A 313 -4.97 49.62 12.35
CA ASP A 313 -4.70 51.03 12.06
C ASP A 313 -3.30 51.46 12.54
N GLY A 314 -2.51 50.51 13.08
CA GLY A 314 -1.17 50.71 13.62
C GLY A 314 -1.13 51.37 14.99
N LYS A 315 -2.27 51.50 15.66
CA LYS A 315 -2.35 52.04 17.01
C LYS A 315 -1.89 51.00 18.02
N LEU A 316 -1.00 51.41 18.94
CA LEU A 316 -0.57 50.58 20.05
C LEU A 316 -1.75 50.35 21.01
N VAL A 317 -2.14 49.08 21.21
CA VAL A 317 -3.26 48.66 22.06
C VAL A 317 -2.82 47.95 23.34
N LEU A 318 -1.56 47.43 23.36
CA LEU A 318 -0.95 46.85 24.54
C LEU A 318 0.54 47.18 24.58
N GLU A 319 1.02 47.58 25.75
CA GLU A 319 2.43 47.56 26.12
C GLU A 319 2.55 47.00 27.52
N GLN A 320 3.25 45.88 27.69
CA GLN A 320 3.40 45.17 28.95
C GLN A 320 4.85 44.71 29.13
N ALA A 321 5.47 45.12 30.24
CA ALA A 321 6.79 44.59 30.62
C ALA A 321 6.66 43.22 31.29
N TRP A 322 7.60 42.34 30.96
CA TRP A 322 7.71 40.97 31.48
C TRP A 322 9.11 40.71 32.03
N HIS A 323 9.18 39.99 33.15
CA HIS A 323 10.44 39.46 33.71
C HIS A 323 10.23 38.01 34.09
N ASP A 324 10.99 37.10 33.50
CA ASP A 324 10.92 35.63 33.71
C ASP A 324 9.49 35.05 33.65
N GLY A 325 8.67 35.53 32.71
CA GLY A 325 7.30 35.09 32.50
C GLY A 325 6.26 35.72 33.39
N GLN A 326 6.65 36.63 34.29
CA GLN A 326 5.73 37.39 35.16
C GLN A 326 5.57 38.82 34.65
N PRO A 327 4.35 39.33 34.62
CA PRO A 327 4.12 40.74 34.26
C PRO A 327 4.74 41.64 35.32
N VAL A 328 5.44 42.68 34.86
CA VAL A 328 5.96 43.72 35.72
C VAL A 328 4.94 44.85 35.77
N ALA A 329 4.58 45.34 36.97
CA ALA A 329 3.68 46.44 37.13
C ALA A 329 4.26 47.70 36.46
N ALA A 330 3.41 48.45 35.74
CA ALA A 330 3.79 49.76 35.28
C ALA A 330 4.07 50.68 36.50
N GLN A 331 5.28 51.24 36.55
CA GLN A 331 5.61 52.24 37.54
C GLN A 331 4.96 53.58 37.21
#